data_41515a8ba61bd1dde9e8e15b0a59b57e
#
_entry.id   41515a8ba61bd1dde9e8e15b0a59b57e
#
_cell.length_a   1.000
_cell.length_b   1.000
_cell.length_c   1.000
_cell.angle_alpha   90.00
_cell.angle_beta   90.00
_cell.angle_gamma   90.00
#
_symmetry.space_group_name_H-M   'P 1'
#
loop_
_entity.id
_entity.type
_entity.pdbx_description
1 polymer ?
#
loop_
_entity_poly.entity_id
_entity_poly.type
_entity_poly.pdbx_seq_one_letter_code
_entity_poly.pdbx_strand_id
1 'polypeptide(L)'
;MWIIAGTIPDPDFSLLVPEGPAPRSASLSEAGLHLPDGRTVPVERGTAALAATALQTCAALGCTPPALLLAGDTGSGSGSRRLYAWLEKALPALAPRGLTFHYLFPDVDWHNRLLLAVRELENAPLMVADAGFMYVAKMSGYADAYELFTPDVGELAFLADEKAPHPFYTRGFLLAEEQNIPVLLARAQEHGNCPANLIIKGKADHIIHESRLHAVVDSPSVPAMECIGGTGDIVTGLVTGLLCAGLPTATAALAAARLARLLAAHCRPDPSTPVSRLIAALPEVLPRSRDEILVLGRD
;
A
#
# COMPACT_ATOMS: atom_id res chain seq x y z
N MET A 1 -12.25 -0.30 12.37
CA MET A 1 -11.48 -1.40 11.72
C MET A 1 -10.78 -0.84 10.48
N TRP A 2 -9.60 -1.35 10.13
CA TRP A 2 -8.93 -1.12 8.84
C TRP A 2 -8.99 -2.39 8.01
N ILE A 3 -9.11 -2.30 6.68
CA ILE A 3 -9.16 -3.46 5.79
C ILE A 3 -8.06 -3.32 4.72
N ILE A 4 -7.26 -4.37 4.53
CA ILE A 4 -6.40 -4.53 3.37
C ILE A 4 -7.14 -5.40 2.36
N ALA A 5 -7.44 -4.84 1.19
CA ALA A 5 -8.11 -5.50 0.09
C ALA A 5 -7.14 -5.73 -1.06
N GLY A 6 -6.92 -6.99 -1.45
CA GLY A 6 -5.96 -7.28 -2.49
C GLY A 6 -6.01 -8.70 -3.02
N THR A 7 -5.11 -9.01 -3.95
CA THR A 7 -5.08 -10.32 -4.59
C THR A 7 -3.86 -11.15 -4.20
N ILE A 8 -4.06 -12.46 -4.24
CA ILE A 8 -3.02 -13.48 -4.15
C ILE A 8 -2.87 -14.10 -5.55
N PRO A 9 -1.64 -14.28 -6.07
CA PRO A 9 -1.40 -14.81 -7.41
C PRO A 9 -1.57 -16.33 -7.47
N ASP A 10 -2.71 -16.81 -7.01
CA ASP A 10 -3.15 -18.21 -7.02
C ASP A 10 -4.62 -18.24 -7.50
N PRO A 11 -4.91 -18.83 -8.68
CA PRO A 11 -6.25 -18.86 -9.22
C PRO A 11 -7.23 -19.67 -8.38
N ASP A 12 -6.73 -20.62 -7.60
CA ASP A 12 -7.53 -21.51 -6.75
C ASP A 12 -7.75 -20.93 -5.34
N PHE A 13 -7.12 -19.79 -5.04
CA PHE A 13 -7.30 -19.14 -3.75
C PHE A 13 -8.73 -18.61 -3.60
N SER A 14 -9.49 -19.25 -2.71
CA SER A 14 -10.86 -18.86 -2.40
C SER A 14 -10.92 -17.49 -1.72
N LEU A 15 -11.98 -16.74 -1.97
CA LEU A 15 -12.20 -15.43 -1.37
C LEU A 15 -12.15 -15.53 0.17
N LEU A 16 -11.24 -14.78 0.77
CA LEU A 16 -11.18 -14.56 2.22
C LEU A 16 -11.87 -13.24 2.54
N VAL A 17 -12.80 -13.27 3.46
CA VAL A 17 -13.57 -12.09 3.89
C VAL A 17 -13.43 -11.86 5.39
N PRO A 18 -13.46 -10.61 5.88
CA PRO A 18 -13.58 -10.32 7.30
C PRO A 18 -14.90 -10.83 7.87
N GLU A 19 -14.86 -11.58 8.95
CA GLU A 19 -16.05 -12.09 9.63
C GLU A 19 -16.52 -11.08 10.69
N GLY A 20 -17.42 -10.18 10.31
CA GLY A 20 -18.01 -9.18 11.21
C GLY A 20 -17.08 -8.00 11.55
N PRO A 21 -17.47 -7.15 12.51
CA PRO A 21 -16.77 -5.89 12.81
C PRO A 21 -15.48 -6.08 13.62
N ALA A 22 -15.24 -7.25 14.18
CA ALA A 22 -14.02 -7.62 14.91
C ALA A 22 -13.49 -8.98 14.44
N PRO A 23 -13.04 -9.08 13.17
CA PRO A 23 -12.59 -10.34 12.60
C PRO A 23 -11.32 -10.83 13.28
N ARG A 24 -11.11 -12.15 13.22
CA ARG A 24 -9.83 -12.74 13.63
C ARG A 24 -8.71 -12.15 12.80
N SER A 25 -7.58 -11.90 13.44
CA SER A 25 -6.39 -11.39 12.76
C SER A 25 -5.59 -12.54 12.15
N ALA A 26 -4.95 -12.26 11.01
CA ALA A 26 -3.89 -13.10 10.50
C ALA A 26 -2.63 -12.98 11.39
N SER A 27 -1.71 -13.91 11.26
CA SER A 27 -0.42 -13.90 11.96
C SER A 27 0.71 -14.29 11.04
N LEU A 28 1.94 -13.86 11.34
CA LEU A 28 3.13 -14.20 10.58
C LEU A 28 3.95 -15.25 11.32
N SER A 29 4.46 -16.25 10.59
CA SER A 29 5.47 -17.20 11.04
C SER A 29 6.51 -17.42 9.94
N GLU A 30 7.48 -18.31 10.20
CA GLU A 30 8.46 -18.73 9.17
C GLU A 30 7.79 -19.40 7.96
N ALA A 31 6.66 -20.08 8.15
CA ALA A 31 5.92 -20.74 7.08
C ALA A 31 5.16 -19.75 6.18
N GLY A 32 4.95 -18.51 6.62
CA GLY A 32 4.25 -17.47 5.88
C GLY A 32 3.15 -16.79 6.70
N LEU A 33 2.23 -16.17 5.98
CA LEU A 33 1.07 -15.48 6.53
C LEU A 33 -0.06 -16.48 6.80
N HIS A 34 -0.34 -16.77 8.08
CA HIS A 34 -1.45 -17.59 8.53
C HIS A 34 -2.73 -16.79 8.53
N LEU A 35 -3.70 -17.23 7.76
CA LEU A 35 -4.99 -16.57 7.61
C LEU A 35 -6.02 -17.05 8.65
N PRO A 36 -7.05 -16.25 8.96
CA PRO A 36 -8.09 -16.61 9.92
C PRO A 36 -8.83 -17.90 9.63
N ASP A 37 -8.91 -18.31 8.38
CA ASP A 37 -9.56 -19.54 7.92
C ASP A 37 -8.64 -20.78 7.93
N GLY A 38 -7.41 -20.64 8.44
CA GLY A 38 -6.42 -21.71 8.57
C GLY A 38 -5.51 -21.91 7.38
N ARG A 39 -5.73 -21.21 6.26
CA ARG A 39 -4.80 -21.23 5.12
C ARG A 39 -3.50 -20.49 5.45
N THR A 40 -2.43 -20.87 4.78
CA THR A 40 -1.13 -20.16 4.87
C THR A 40 -0.71 -19.71 3.47
N VAL A 41 -0.30 -18.45 3.36
CA VAL A 41 0.17 -17.85 2.12
C VAL A 41 1.65 -17.51 2.24
N PRO A 42 2.50 -17.91 1.27
CA PRO A 42 3.90 -17.50 1.24
C PRO A 42 4.06 -15.98 1.20
N VAL A 43 5.04 -15.46 1.93
CA VAL A 43 5.35 -14.03 1.94
C VAL A 43 6.59 -13.79 1.10
N GLU A 44 6.36 -13.66 -0.21
CA GLU A 44 7.44 -13.44 -1.18
C GLU A 44 7.43 -12.01 -1.74
N ARG A 45 6.25 -11.47 -2.00
CA ARG A 45 6.00 -10.12 -2.51
C ARG A 45 4.49 -9.84 -2.52
N GLY A 46 4.10 -8.66 -2.99
CA GLY A 46 2.71 -8.32 -3.28
C GLY A 46 1.86 -8.19 -2.03
N THR A 47 0.57 -8.47 -2.14
CA THR A 47 -0.39 -8.26 -1.05
C THR A 47 -0.03 -9.05 0.22
N ALA A 48 0.59 -10.23 0.09
CA ALA A 48 1.04 -10.99 1.24
C ALA A 48 2.17 -10.28 2.01
N ALA A 49 3.13 -9.67 1.31
CA ALA A 49 4.21 -8.89 1.92
C ALA A 49 3.69 -7.60 2.58
N LEU A 50 2.81 -6.87 1.89
CA LEU A 50 2.15 -5.69 2.45
C LEU A 50 1.37 -6.04 3.72
N ALA A 51 0.52 -7.07 3.68
CA ALA A 51 -0.29 -7.50 4.82
C ALA A 51 0.58 -7.94 6.00
N ALA A 52 1.59 -8.78 5.77
CA ALA A 52 2.53 -9.23 6.79
C ALA A 52 3.25 -8.04 7.46
N THR A 53 3.68 -7.06 6.65
CA THR A 53 4.32 -5.84 7.15
C THR A 53 3.38 -5.02 8.03
N ALA A 54 2.14 -4.79 7.58
CA ALA A 54 1.15 -4.04 8.35
C ALA A 54 0.82 -4.73 9.67
N LEU A 55 0.68 -6.06 9.67
CA LEU A 55 0.44 -6.87 10.88
C LEU A 55 1.60 -6.75 11.88
N GLN A 56 2.84 -6.88 11.42
CA GLN A 56 4.03 -6.73 12.27
C GLN A 56 4.16 -5.31 12.82
N THR A 57 3.85 -4.31 12.00
CA THR A 57 3.85 -2.90 12.43
C THR A 57 2.82 -2.68 13.54
N CYS A 58 1.59 -3.17 13.37
CA CYS A 58 0.55 -3.07 14.39
C CYS A 58 0.92 -3.82 15.67
N ALA A 59 1.49 -5.01 15.55
CA ALA A 59 1.94 -5.79 16.71
C ALA A 59 3.00 -5.03 17.51
N ALA A 60 4.01 -4.46 16.83
CA ALA A 60 5.07 -3.68 17.48
C ALA A 60 4.56 -2.39 18.15
N LEU A 61 3.50 -1.78 17.60
CA LEU A 61 2.89 -0.57 18.15
C LEU A 61 1.77 -0.85 19.16
N GLY A 62 1.36 -2.12 19.33
CA GLY A 62 0.28 -2.52 20.22
C GLY A 62 -1.10 -2.03 19.78
N CYS A 63 -1.32 -1.87 18.47
CA CYS A 63 -2.61 -1.45 17.92
C CYS A 63 -3.34 -2.59 17.22
N THR A 64 -4.64 -2.41 16.98
CA THR A 64 -5.47 -3.39 16.28
C THR A 64 -4.99 -3.57 14.84
N PRO A 65 -4.62 -4.79 14.43
CA PRO A 65 -4.18 -5.06 13.07
C PRO A 65 -5.32 -4.93 12.06
N PRO A 66 -5.00 -4.70 10.77
CA PRO A 66 -6.00 -4.67 9.72
C PRO A 66 -6.62 -6.06 9.49
N ALA A 67 -7.89 -6.06 9.11
CA ALA A 67 -8.56 -7.22 8.57
C ALA A 67 -8.13 -7.45 7.11
N LEU A 68 -8.14 -8.70 6.67
CA LEU A 68 -7.75 -9.06 5.32
C LEU A 68 -8.97 -9.43 4.48
N LEU A 69 -9.09 -8.83 3.30
CA LEU A 69 -10.04 -9.18 2.24
C LEU A 69 -9.21 -9.58 1.01
N LEU A 70 -9.08 -10.89 0.76
CA LEU A 70 -8.18 -11.42 -0.24
C LEU A 70 -8.91 -12.29 -1.26
N ALA A 71 -8.53 -12.17 -2.52
CA ALA A 71 -9.04 -13.03 -3.59
C ALA A 71 -7.89 -13.60 -4.43
N GLY A 72 -8.04 -14.80 -4.95
CA GLY A 72 -7.13 -15.35 -5.95
C GLY A 72 -7.34 -14.69 -7.31
N ASP A 73 -6.28 -14.08 -7.87
CA ASP A 73 -6.32 -13.50 -9.21
C ASP A 73 -4.92 -13.49 -9.83
N THR A 74 -4.82 -14.00 -11.04
CA THR A 74 -3.56 -14.02 -11.82
C THR A 74 -3.57 -13.01 -12.97
N GLY A 75 -4.40 -11.95 -12.87
CA GLY A 75 -4.53 -10.91 -13.88
C GLY A 75 -5.76 -11.06 -14.80
N SER A 76 -6.63 -12.05 -14.55
CA SER A 76 -7.89 -12.19 -15.28
C SER A 76 -9.00 -11.24 -14.79
N GLY A 77 -8.84 -10.70 -13.60
CA GLY A 77 -9.84 -9.86 -12.94
C GLY A 77 -11.01 -10.62 -12.31
N SER A 78 -11.05 -11.94 -12.43
CA SER A 78 -12.17 -12.73 -11.90
C SER A 78 -12.23 -12.70 -10.38
N GLY A 79 -11.09 -12.82 -9.71
CA GLY A 79 -10.97 -12.71 -8.26
C GLY A 79 -11.23 -11.29 -7.77
N SER A 80 -10.63 -10.32 -8.44
CA SER A 80 -10.81 -8.89 -8.15
C SER A 80 -12.28 -8.48 -8.20
N ARG A 81 -13.03 -8.92 -9.22
CA ARG A 81 -14.48 -8.63 -9.33
C ARG A 81 -15.29 -9.27 -8.21
N ARG A 82 -14.95 -10.48 -7.76
CA ARG A 82 -15.60 -11.10 -6.59
C ARG A 82 -15.32 -10.29 -5.31
N LEU A 83 -14.10 -9.80 -5.15
CA LEU A 83 -13.72 -8.96 -4.03
C LEU A 83 -14.47 -7.62 -4.05
N TYR A 84 -14.50 -6.94 -5.19
CA TYR A 84 -15.26 -5.69 -5.36
C TYR A 84 -16.74 -5.90 -5.02
N ALA A 85 -17.37 -6.94 -5.58
CA ALA A 85 -18.79 -7.22 -5.37
C ALA A 85 -19.13 -7.53 -3.90
N TRP A 86 -18.22 -8.19 -3.20
CA TRP A 86 -18.40 -8.46 -1.78
C TRP A 86 -18.22 -7.19 -0.95
N LEU A 87 -17.15 -6.42 -1.20
CA LEU A 87 -16.84 -5.22 -0.43
C LEU A 87 -17.93 -4.15 -0.59
N GLU A 88 -18.42 -3.90 -1.80
CA GLU A 88 -19.53 -2.98 -2.08
C GLU A 88 -20.74 -3.25 -1.17
N LYS A 89 -21.11 -4.53 -1.04
CA LYS A 89 -22.26 -4.94 -0.22
C LYS A 89 -21.99 -4.90 1.28
N ALA A 90 -20.74 -5.16 1.68
CA ALA A 90 -20.37 -5.28 3.08
C ALA A 90 -20.03 -3.93 3.74
N LEU A 91 -19.66 -2.91 2.96
CA LEU A 91 -19.23 -1.59 3.45
C LEU A 91 -20.17 -0.98 4.50
N PRO A 92 -21.51 -0.94 4.31
CA PRO A 92 -22.40 -0.32 5.28
C PRO A 92 -22.36 -1.01 6.65
N ALA A 93 -22.23 -2.34 6.67
CA ALA A 93 -22.20 -3.12 7.92
C ALA A 93 -20.82 -3.09 8.59
N LEU A 94 -19.74 -3.01 7.81
CA LEU A 94 -18.37 -3.00 8.32
C LEU A 94 -17.93 -1.62 8.79
N ALA A 95 -18.42 -0.54 8.16
CA ALA A 95 -18.08 0.85 8.43
C ALA A 95 -16.58 1.02 8.74
N PRO A 96 -15.68 0.64 7.82
CA PRO A 96 -14.25 0.66 8.07
C PRO A 96 -13.77 2.10 8.23
N ARG A 97 -12.78 2.32 9.11
CA ARG A 97 -12.11 3.63 9.22
C ARG A 97 -11.02 3.83 8.16
N GLY A 98 -10.57 2.74 7.52
CA GLY A 98 -9.58 2.81 6.46
C GLY A 98 -9.59 1.57 5.57
N LEU A 99 -9.19 1.79 4.32
CA LEU A 99 -9.09 0.79 3.26
C LEU A 99 -7.72 0.95 2.59
N THR A 100 -6.97 -0.14 2.47
CA THR A 100 -5.76 -0.20 1.65
C THR A 100 -5.99 -1.17 0.51
N PHE A 101 -5.86 -0.69 -0.72
CA PHE A 101 -6.09 -1.46 -1.93
C PHE A 101 -4.76 -1.80 -2.61
N HIS A 102 -4.62 -3.07 -3.03
CA HIS A 102 -3.36 -3.54 -3.59
C HIS A 102 -3.57 -4.65 -4.63
N TYR A 103 -2.95 -4.53 -5.81
CA TYR A 103 -2.96 -5.52 -6.91
C TYR A 103 -4.35 -5.99 -7.37
N LEU A 104 -5.39 -5.17 -7.21
CA LEU A 104 -6.69 -5.46 -7.80
C LEU A 104 -6.68 -5.13 -9.30
N PHE A 105 -7.33 -5.98 -10.08
CA PHE A 105 -7.49 -5.73 -11.52
C PHE A 105 -8.19 -4.39 -11.77
N PRO A 106 -7.66 -3.53 -12.66
CA PRO A 106 -8.18 -2.19 -12.91
C PRO A 106 -9.48 -2.23 -13.74
N ASP A 107 -10.60 -2.44 -13.06
CA ASP A 107 -11.95 -2.46 -13.63
C ASP A 107 -12.69 -1.18 -13.22
N VAL A 108 -12.86 -0.25 -14.18
CA VAL A 108 -13.42 1.08 -13.95
C VAL A 108 -14.85 1.04 -13.42
N ASP A 109 -15.68 0.14 -13.94
CA ASP A 109 -17.08 0.04 -13.50
C ASP A 109 -17.16 -0.41 -12.03
N TRP A 110 -16.38 -1.43 -11.66
CA TRP A 110 -16.33 -1.91 -10.29
C TRP A 110 -15.71 -0.89 -9.34
N HIS A 111 -14.66 -0.20 -9.76
CA HIS A 111 -14.06 0.88 -8.98
C HIS A 111 -15.09 1.99 -8.69
N ASN A 112 -15.84 2.44 -9.72
CA ASN A 112 -16.83 3.49 -9.56
C ASN A 112 -17.97 3.06 -8.63
N ARG A 113 -18.46 1.82 -8.74
CA ARG A 113 -19.47 1.28 -7.83
C ARG A 113 -18.98 1.26 -6.39
N LEU A 114 -17.75 0.79 -6.17
CA LEU A 114 -17.16 0.77 -4.84
C LEU A 114 -16.99 2.17 -4.26
N LEU A 115 -16.51 3.12 -5.07
CA LEU A 115 -16.33 4.51 -4.64
C LEU A 115 -17.66 5.17 -4.28
N LEU A 116 -18.73 4.91 -5.04
CA LEU A 116 -20.07 5.40 -4.72
C LEU A 116 -20.54 4.80 -3.39
N ALA A 117 -20.37 3.51 -3.16
CA ALA A 117 -20.71 2.87 -1.89
C ALA A 117 -19.91 3.44 -0.70
N VAL A 118 -18.64 3.79 -0.90
CA VAL A 118 -17.82 4.49 0.11
C VAL A 118 -18.38 5.87 0.42
N ARG A 119 -18.82 6.63 -0.59
CA ARG A 119 -19.39 7.98 -0.42
C ARG A 119 -20.75 7.98 0.28
N GLU A 120 -21.46 6.87 0.29
CA GLU A 120 -22.74 6.72 1.01
C GLU A 120 -22.55 6.42 2.50
N LEU A 121 -21.31 6.12 2.95
CA LEU A 121 -21.05 5.91 4.37
C LEU A 121 -21.11 7.23 5.15
N GLU A 122 -21.69 7.19 6.34
CA GLU A 122 -21.74 8.35 7.26
C GLU A 122 -20.34 8.90 7.58
N ASN A 123 -19.37 7.98 7.78
CA ASN A 123 -17.97 8.31 7.98
C ASN A 123 -17.14 7.65 6.88
N ALA A 124 -16.69 8.45 5.92
CA ALA A 124 -15.86 7.95 4.83
C ALA A 124 -14.51 7.43 5.37
N PRO A 125 -14.09 6.22 4.97
CA PRO A 125 -12.78 5.68 5.36
C PRO A 125 -11.63 6.43 4.68
N LEU A 126 -10.47 6.47 5.32
CA LEU A 126 -9.24 6.84 4.64
C LEU A 126 -8.91 5.77 3.59
N MET A 127 -8.64 6.16 2.36
CA MET A 127 -8.32 5.23 1.28
C MET A 127 -6.87 5.36 0.87
N VAL A 128 -6.15 4.24 0.91
CA VAL A 128 -4.76 4.11 0.44
C VAL A 128 -4.76 3.19 -0.77
N ALA A 129 -4.03 3.56 -1.81
CA ALA A 129 -3.86 2.70 -2.98
C ALA A 129 -2.40 2.55 -3.38
N ASP A 130 -2.06 1.35 -3.82
CA ASP A 130 -0.76 0.97 -4.38
C ASP A 130 -0.96 0.13 -5.64
N ALA A 131 0.06 0.06 -6.49
CA ALA A 131 0.09 -0.75 -7.69
C ALA A 131 -1.12 -0.51 -8.63
N GLY A 132 -1.69 -1.57 -9.18
CA GLY A 132 -2.78 -1.50 -10.17
C GLY A 132 -4.03 -0.74 -9.72
N PHE A 133 -4.24 -0.56 -8.41
CA PHE A 133 -5.40 0.17 -7.92
C PHE A 133 -5.26 1.69 -8.11
N MET A 134 -4.06 2.23 -8.07
CA MET A 134 -3.79 3.62 -8.46
C MET A 134 -4.16 3.86 -9.93
N TYR A 135 -3.93 2.85 -10.78
CA TYR A 135 -4.25 2.93 -12.21
C TYR A 135 -5.74 3.08 -12.45
N VAL A 136 -6.56 2.26 -11.80
CA VAL A 136 -8.00 2.35 -11.96
C VAL A 136 -8.58 3.63 -11.35
N ALA A 137 -8.01 4.14 -10.27
CA ALA A 137 -8.41 5.43 -9.70
C ALA A 137 -8.15 6.59 -10.68
N LYS A 138 -6.98 6.61 -11.35
CA LYS A 138 -6.70 7.54 -12.44
C LYS A 138 -7.66 7.36 -13.62
N MET A 139 -7.82 6.12 -14.12
CA MET A 139 -8.66 5.82 -15.28
C MET A 139 -10.12 6.20 -15.06
N SER A 140 -10.59 6.16 -13.83
CA SER A 140 -11.95 6.57 -13.43
C SER A 140 -12.09 8.08 -13.21
N GLY A 141 -10.98 8.84 -13.16
CA GLY A 141 -10.99 10.28 -12.87
C GLY A 141 -11.28 10.59 -11.39
N TYR A 142 -10.95 9.68 -10.46
CA TYR A 142 -11.23 9.82 -9.03
C TYR A 142 -9.99 9.58 -8.15
N ALA A 143 -8.80 9.88 -8.66
CA ALA A 143 -7.58 9.73 -7.88
C ALA A 143 -7.54 10.67 -6.65
N ASP A 144 -8.18 11.82 -6.73
CA ASP A 144 -8.34 12.80 -5.66
C ASP A 144 -9.21 12.33 -4.49
N ALA A 145 -10.01 11.27 -4.68
CA ALA A 145 -10.81 10.67 -3.62
C ALA A 145 -9.99 9.86 -2.61
N TYR A 146 -8.71 9.63 -2.89
CA TYR A 146 -7.81 8.85 -2.04
C TYR A 146 -7.04 9.74 -1.08
N GLU A 147 -6.77 9.21 0.11
CA GLU A 147 -5.91 9.86 1.10
C GLU A 147 -4.44 9.80 0.69
N LEU A 148 -3.99 8.64 0.18
CA LEU A 148 -2.59 8.38 -0.10
C LEU A 148 -2.41 7.39 -1.26
N PHE A 149 -1.49 7.71 -2.18
CA PHE A 149 -0.90 6.75 -3.10
C PHE A 149 0.57 6.50 -2.78
N THR A 150 1.05 5.30 -3.12
CA THR A 150 2.45 4.90 -2.90
C THR A 150 3.15 4.46 -4.20
N PRO A 151 3.18 5.32 -5.25
CA PRO A 151 3.78 4.96 -6.53
C PRO A 151 5.30 4.81 -6.44
N ASP A 152 5.86 3.95 -7.30
CA ASP A 152 7.24 4.09 -7.75
C ASP A 152 7.34 5.14 -8.87
N VAL A 153 8.57 5.40 -9.37
CA VAL A 153 8.78 6.42 -10.41
C VAL A 153 8.10 6.03 -11.74
N GLY A 154 8.04 4.73 -12.07
CA GLY A 154 7.36 4.24 -13.27
C GLY A 154 5.85 4.41 -13.15
N GLU A 155 5.29 4.11 -11.99
CA GLU A 155 3.87 4.32 -11.69
C GLU A 155 3.51 5.81 -11.68
N LEU A 156 4.38 6.66 -11.13
CA LEU A 156 4.22 8.12 -11.21
C LEU A 156 4.24 8.61 -12.65
N ALA A 157 5.07 8.06 -13.51
CA ALA A 157 5.10 8.40 -14.93
C ALA A 157 3.77 8.07 -15.62
N PHE A 158 3.12 6.95 -15.24
CA PHE A 158 1.77 6.65 -15.71
C PHE A 158 0.72 7.65 -15.19
N LEU A 159 0.80 8.04 -13.93
CA LEU A 159 -0.09 9.06 -13.37
C LEU A 159 0.08 10.41 -14.08
N ALA A 160 1.30 10.75 -14.48
CA ALA A 160 1.65 11.99 -15.20
C ALA A 160 1.25 11.99 -16.68
N ASP A 161 0.96 10.85 -17.29
CA ASP A 161 0.60 10.73 -18.71
C ASP A 161 -0.92 10.71 -18.89
N GLU A 162 -1.50 11.89 -19.15
CA GLU A 162 -2.95 12.06 -19.35
C GLU A 162 -3.53 11.15 -20.45
N LYS A 163 -2.75 10.88 -21.48
CA LYS A 163 -3.20 10.16 -22.68
C LYS A 163 -3.01 8.65 -22.63
N ALA A 164 -2.25 8.15 -21.67
CA ALA A 164 -2.04 6.71 -21.52
C ALA A 164 -3.29 6.03 -20.97
N PRO A 165 -3.99 5.21 -21.76
CA PRO A 165 -5.18 4.48 -21.32
C PRO A 165 -4.84 3.31 -20.40
N HIS A 166 -3.60 2.87 -20.40
CA HIS A 166 -3.10 1.75 -19.61
C HIS A 166 -1.59 1.93 -19.35
N PRO A 167 -1.02 1.46 -18.23
CA PRO A 167 0.40 1.59 -17.91
C PRO A 167 1.35 1.12 -19.02
N PHE A 168 1.01 0.05 -19.74
CA PHE A 168 1.81 -0.46 -20.87
C PHE A 168 1.96 0.53 -22.06
N TYR A 169 1.11 1.53 -22.15
CA TYR A 169 1.16 2.54 -23.20
C TYR A 169 1.80 3.85 -22.76
N THR A 170 2.32 3.90 -21.53
CA THR A 170 2.94 5.10 -20.98
C THR A 170 4.24 5.41 -21.72
N ARG A 171 4.27 6.52 -22.43
CA ARG A 171 5.48 7.00 -23.10
C ARG A 171 6.56 7.41 -22.11
N GLY A 172 6.17 7.80 -20.92
CA GLY A 172 7.06 8.20 -19.82
C GLY A 172 7.81 7.05 -19.15
N PHE A 173 7.44 5.78 -19.40
CA PHE A 173 8.15 4.64 -18.81
C PHE A 173 9.64 4.59 -19.21
N LEU A 174 9.97 5.02 -20.43
CA LEU A 174 11.35 5.15 -20.92
C LEU A 174 12.07 6.40 -20.36
N LEU A 175 11.34 7.33 -19.75
CA LEU A 175 11.84 8.57 -19.17
C LEU A 175 11.61 8.61 -17.65
N ALA A 176 11.26 7.48 -17.04
CA ALA A 176 11.01 7.36 -15.61
C ALA A 176 12.35 7.34 -14.84
N GLU A 177 13.07 8.44 -14.88
CA GLU A 177 14.27 8.69 -14.09
C GLU A 177 13.91 9.55 -12.88
N GLU A 178 14.53 9.30 -11.74
CA GLU A 178 14.26 10.02 -10.47
C GLU A 178 14.45 11.54 -10.60
N GLN A 179 15.35 11.98 -11.44
CA GLN A 179 15.56 13.42 -11.75
C GLN A 179 14.31 14.09 -12.33
N ASN A 180 13.37 13.32 -12.87
CA ASN A 180 12.13 13.81 -13.46
C ASN A 180 10.95 13.85 -12.48
N ILE A 181 11.12 13.38 -11.25
CA ILE A 181 10.03 13.31 -10.23
C ILE A 181 9.29 14.66 -10.10
N PRO A 182 9.94 15.83 -9.97
CA PRO A 182 9.22 17.10 -9.85
C PRO A 182 8.32 17.40 -11.05
N VAL A 183 8.77 17.09 -12.26
CA VAL A 183 8.00 17.31 -13.49
C VAL A 183 6.84 16.33 -13.60
N LEU A 184 7.08 15.05 -13.30
CA LEU A 184 6.05 14.01 -13.31
C LEU A 184 4.97 14.31 -12.27
N LEU A 185 5.37 14.71 -11.06
CA LEU A 185 4.46 15.09 -10.00
C LEU A 185 3.58 16.28 -10.40
N ALA A 186 4.19 17.35 -10.92
CA ALA A 186 3.45 18.53 -11.35
C ALA A 186 2.39 18.19 -12.40
N ARG A 187 2.72 17.33 -13.37
CA ARG A 187 1.79 16.88 -14.41
C ARG A 187 0.68 16.00 -13.84
N ALA A 188 1.00 15.05 -12.93
CA ALA A 188 0.00 14.20 -12.30
C ALA A 188 -1.00 15.05 -11.49
N GLN A 189 -0.53 16.10 -10.82
CA GLN A 189 -1.36 17.04 -10.07
C GLN A 189 -2.21 17.92 -11.00
N GLU A 190 -1.61 18.47 -12.07
CA GLU A 190 -2.32 19.30 -13.06
C GLU A 190 -3.52 18.57 -13.68
N HIS A 191 -3.38 17.26 -13.89
CA HIS A 191 -4.44 16.42 -14.46
C HIS A 191 -5.38 15.79 -13.44
N GLY A 192 -5.18 16.05 -12.13
CA GLY A 192 -5.98 15.43 -11.08
C GLY A 192 -5.81 13.91 -10.98
N ASN A 193 -4.69 13.37 -11.43
CA ASN A 193 -4.42 11.94 -11.53
C ASN A 193 -3.78 11.34 -10.27
N CYS A 194 -3.59 12.12 -9.22
CA CYS A 194 -3.07 11.66 -7.93
C CYS A 194 -3.75 12.42 -6.77
N PRO A 195 -3.76 11.83 -5.56
CA PRO A 195 -4.21 12.51 -4.36
C PRO A 195 -3.20 13.58 -3.90
N ALA A 196 -3.60 14.34 -2.87
CA ALA A 196 -2.75 15.36 -2.25
C ALA A 196 -1.54 14.78 -1.50
N ASN A 197 -1.58 13.49 -1.12
CA ASN A 197 -0.50 12.83 -0.41
C ASN A 197 0.06 11.66 -1.20
N LEU A 198 1.40 11.59 -1.30
CA LEU A 198 2.12 10.52 -2.00
C LEU A 198 3.37 10.08 -1.22
N ILE A 199 3.69 8.80 -1.32
CA ILE A 199 5.05 8.28 -1.09
C ILE A 199 5.57 7.84 -2.45
N ILE A 200 6.45 8.61 -3.07
CA ILE A 200 7.07 8.24 -4.34
C ILE A 200 8.32 7.44 -4.00
N LYS A 201 8.23 6.13 -4.20
CA LYS A 201 9.27 5.15 -3.85
C LYS A 201 10.42 5.18 -4.87
N GLY A 202 11.68 5.14 -4.38
CA GLY A 202 12.86 5.14 -5.26
C GLY A 202 14.17 5.04 -4.48
N LYS A 203 15.26 5.39 -5.13
CA LYS A 203 16.56 5.58 -4.44
C LYS A 203 16.44 6.57 -3.31
N ALA A 204 15.71 7.66 -3.55
CA ALA A 204 15.22 8.57 -2.56
C ALA A 204 13.70 8.53 -2.56
N ASP A 205 13.08 8.31 -1.41
CA ASP A 205 11.63 8.36 -1.28
C ASP A 205 11.20 9.82 -1.10
N HIS A 206 10.29 10.27 -1.96
CA HIS A 206 9.76 11.64 -1.88
C HIS A 206 8.38 11.59 -1.21
N ILE A 207 8.26 12.29 -0.09
CA ILE A 207 7.02 12.40 0.66
C ILE A 207 6.32 13.69 0.22
N ILE A 208 5.16 13.55 -0.35
CA ILE A 208 4.29 14.65 -0.75
C ILE A 208 3.16 14.74 0.27
N HIS A 209 2.92 15.91 0.79
CA HIS A 209 1.82 16.22 1.69
C HIS A 209 1.15 17.51 1.25
N GLU A 210 -0.19 17.51 1.19
CA GLU A 210 -0.98 18.65 0.70
C GLU A 210 -0.47 19.18 -0.65
N SER A 211 -0.16 18.26 -1.57
CA SER A 211 0.33 18.54 -2.92
C SER A 211 1.71 19.22 -2.99
N ARG A 212 2.48 19.20 -1.90
CA ARG A 212 3.81 19.81 -1.81
C ARG A 212 4.86 18.80 -1.34
N LEU A 213 6.10 18.99 -1.77
CA LEU A 213 7.21 18.20 -1.23
C LEU A 213 7.39 18.51 0.26
N HIS A 214 7.13 17.50 1.10
CA HIS A 214 7.27 17.59 2.56
C HIS A 214 8.66 17.14 3.02
N ALA A 215 9.16 16.03 2.46
CA ALA A 215 10.48 15.48 2.80
C ALA A 215 11.04 14.62 1.68
N VAL A 216 12.36 14.44 1.70
CA VAL A 216 13.08 13.45 0.90
C VAL A 216 13.83 12.54 1.87
N VAL A 217 13.68 11.23 1.72
CA VAL A 217 14.34 10.22 2.55
C VAL A 217 15.24 9.36 1.67
N ASP A 218 16.56 9.56 1.76
CA ASP A 218 17.57 8.89 0.93
C ASP A 218 18.58 8.06 1.74
N SER A 219 18.53 8.16 3.06
CA SER A 219 19.49 7.55 3.98
C SER A 219 18.79 6.83 5.14
N PRO A 220 19.37 5.69 5.60
CA PRO A 220 20.45 4.94 5.00
C PRO A 220 20.07 4.32 3.65
N SER A 221 21.06 4.18 2.73
CA SER A 221 20.87 3.56 1.43
C SER A 221 21.49 2.16 1.40
N VAL A 222 20.70 1.16 0.97
CA VAL A 222 21.12 -0.23 0.81
C VAL A 222 20.73 -0.68 -0.60
N PRO A 223 21.65 -0.61 -1.57
CA PRO A 223 21.35 -0.88 -2.98
C PRO A 223 20.72 -2.25 -3.28
N ALA A 224 21.01 -3.27 -2.46
CA ALA A 224 20.43 -4.60 -2.61
C ALA A 224 18.89 -4.58 -2.56
N MET A 225 18.27 -3.60 -1.90
CA MET A 225 16.82 -3.47 -1.81
C MET A 225 16.13 -3.29 -3.17
N GLU A 226 16.82 -2.70 -4.15
CA GLU A 226 16.29 -2.53 -5.51
C GLU A 226 16.11 -3.87 -6.25
N CYS A 227 16.86 -4.89 -5.84
CA CYS A 227 16.84 -6.22 -6.45
C CYS A 227 15.87 -7.19 -5.75
N ILE A 228 15.34 -6.83 -4.60
CA ILE A 228 14.47 -7.69 -3.79
C ILE A 228 13.01 -7.36 -4.10
N GLY A 229 12.27 -8.33 -4.65
CA GLY A 229 10.84 -8.18 -4.86
C GLY A 229 10.08 -8.00 -3.55
N GLY A 230 9.12 -7.07 -3.52
CA GLY A 230 8.30 -6.83 -2.33
C GLY A 230 8.78 -5.71 -1.40
N THR A 231 9.91 -5.08 -1.69
CA THR A 231 10.42 -3.96 -0.88
C THR A 231 9.51 -2.73 -0.94
N GLY A 232 8.90 -2.46 -2.10
CA GLY A 232 7.84 -1.45 -2.23
C GLY A 232 6.60 -1.80 -1.39
N ASP A 233 6.23 -3.08 -1.36
CA ASP A 233 5.09 -3.57 -0.56
C ASP A 233 5.35 -3.38 0.95
N ILE A 234 6.61 -3.46 1.41
CA ILE A 234 7.00 -3.11 2.80
C ILE A 234 6.63 -1.65 3.10
N VAL A 235 6.94 -0.70 2.22
CA VAL A 235 6.64 0.72 2.46
C VAL A 235 5.13 0.92 2.63
N THR A 236 4.32 0.33 1.74
CA THR A 236 2.86 0.42 1.80
C THR A 236 2.29 -0.31 3.01
N GLY A 237 2.87 -1.43 3.41
CA GLY A 237 2.52 -2.14 4.63
C GLY A 237 2.84 -1.34 5.90
N LEU A 238 4.01 -0.70 5.96
CA LEU A 238 4.42 0.18 7.06
C LEU A 238 3.45 1.35 7.21
N VAL A 239 3.19 2.10 6.13
CA VAL A 239 2.27 3.25 6.21
C VAL A 239 0.86 2.81 6.60
N THR A 240 0.38 1.67 6.08
CA THR A 240 -0.92 1.10 6.49
C THR A 240 -0.95 0.79 7.99
N GLY A 241 0.08 0.14 8.54
CA GLY A 241 0.18 -0.16 9.97
C GLY A 241 0.25 1.09 10.85
N LEU A 242 0.99 2.11 10.42
CA LEU A 242 1.10 3.40 11.11
C LEU A 242 -0.22 4.17 11.11
N LEU A 243 -0.96 4.16 10.01
CA LEU A 243 -2.32 4.71 9.92
C LEU A 243 -3.30 3.90 10.79
N CYS A 244 -3.16 2.58 10.87
CA CYS A 244 -3.90 1.74 11.82
C CYS A 244 -3.64 2.16 13.28
N ALA A 245 -2.43 2.58 13.61
CA ALA A 245 -2.08 3.10 14.93
C ALA A 245 -2.61 4.53 15.18
N GLY A 246 -3.19 5.19 14.17
CA GLY A 246 -3.79 6.52 14.29
C GLY A 246 -2.82 7.67 14.06
N LEU A 247 -1.65 7.45 13.45
CA LEU A 247 -0.75 8.54 13.09
C LEU A 247 -1.36 9.37 11.96
N PRO A 248 -1.12 10.71 11.94
CA PRO A 248 -1.46 11.57 10.81
C PRO A 248 -0.76 11.11 9.53
N THR A 249 -1.38 11.31 8.37
CA THR A 249 -0.91 10.78 7.08
C THR A 249 0.52 11.23 6.75
N ALA A 250 0.85 12.51 6.93
CA ALA A 250 2.20 13.01 6.68
C ALA A 250 3.25 12.33 7.55
N THR A 251 2.96 12.21 8.85
CA THR A 251 3.83 11.51 9.81
C THR A 251 3.98 10.04 9.47
N ALA A 252 2.88 9.36 9.16
CA ALA A 252 2.88 7.95 8.79
C ALA A 252 3.70 7.70 7.51
N ALA A 253 3.54 8.57 6.50
CA ALA A 253 4.27 8.47 5.24
C ALA A 253 5.79 8.66 5.43
N LEU A 254 6.19 9.71 6.16
CA LEU A 254 7.59 9.96 6.46
C LEU A 254 8.22 8.85 7.31
N ALA A 255 7.51 8.39 8.32
CA ALA A 255 7.96 7.30 9.18
C ALA A 255 8.09 5.98 8.40
N ALA A 256 7.14 5.65 7.51
CA ALA A 256 7.21 4.45 6.68
C ALA A 256 8.45 4.42 5.80
N ALA A 257 8.75 5.53 5.10
CA ALA A 257 9.96 5.64 4.27
C ALA A 257 11.24 5.47 5.09
N ARG A 258 11.34 6.12 6.25
CA ARG A 258 12.50 6.00 7.14
C ARG A 258 12.66 4.59 7.71
N LEU A 259 11.57 3.98 8.18
CA LEU A 259 11.57 2.62 8.73
C LEU A 259 11.99 1.58 7.70
N ALA A 260 11.54 1.69 6.47
CA ALA A 260 11.95 0.78 5.40
C ALA A 260 13.47 0.81 5.18
N ARG A 261 14.07 2.00 5.24
CA ARG A 261 15.53 2.16 5.11
C ARG A 261 16.30 1.69 6.34
N LEU A 262 15.80 1.98 7.53
CA LEU A 262 16.40 1.49 8.79
C LEU A 262 16.33 -0.05 8.86
N LEU A 263 15.22 -0.64 8.40
CA LEU A 263 15.05 -2.08 8.29
C LEU A 263 16.09 -2.69 7.34
N ALA A 264 16.30 -2.09 6.18
CA ALA A 264 17.33 -2.51 5.24
C ALA A 264 18.73 -2.43 5.84
N ALA A 265 19.08 -1.32 6.50
CA ALA A 265 20.37 -1.14 7.16
C ALA A 265 20.60 -2.13 8.30
N HIS A 266 19.55 -2.46 9.06
CA HIS A 266 19.58 -3.45 10.13
C HIS A 266 19.82 -4.88 9.57
N CYS A 267 19.04 -5.27 8.57
CA CYS A 267 19.09 -6.62 8.00
C CYS A 267 20.30 -6.87 7.11
N ARG A 268 20.89 -5.83 6.52
CA ARG A 268 22.00 -5.90 5.55
C ARG A 268 21.76 -6.98 4.49
N PRO A 269 20.66 -6.88 3.73
CA PRO A 269 20.33 -7.91 2.76
C PRO A 269 21.29 -7.94 1.59
N ASP A 270 21.36 -9.09 0.93
CA ASP A 270 21.86 -9.24 -0.43
C ASP A 270 20.68 -9.44 -1.41
N PRO A 271 20.92 -9.43 -2.74
CA PRO A 271 19.86 -9.58 -3.73
C PRO A 271 19.05 -10.89 -3.64
N SER A 272 19.56 -11.92 -2.97
CA SER A 272 18.88 -13.21 -2.78
C SER A 272 18.06 -13.29 -1.49
N THR A 273 18.14 -12.27 -0.63
CA THR A 273 17.45 -12.24 0.65
C THR A 273 15.93 -12.20 0.42
N PRO A 274 15.15 -13.14 0.98
CA PRO A 274 13.69 -13.10 0.84
C PRO A 274 13.09 -11.94 1.63
N VAL A 275 12.06 -11.31 1.08
CA VAL A 275 11.38 -10.17 1.73
C VAL A 275 10.79 -10.54 3.09
N SER A 276 10.38 -11.79 3.28
CA SER A 276 9.88 -12.30 4.56
C SER A 276 10.89 -12.15 5.70
N ARG A 277 12.20 -12.32 5.41
CA ARG A 277 13.27 -12.11 6.40
C ARG A 277 13.37 -10.65 6.85
N LEU A 278 13.19 -9.72 5.91
CA LEU A 278 13.13 -8.28 6.24
C LEU A 278 11.93 -7.99 7.14
N ILE A 279 10.76 -8.49 6.76
CA ILE A 279 9.52 -8.26 7.52
C ILE A 279 9.61 -8.87 8.93
N ALA A 280 10.23 -10.04 9.08
CA ALA A 280 10.41 -10.69 10.37
C ALA A 280 11.29 -9.87 11.34
N ALA A 281 12.17 -9.00 10.84
CA ALA A 281 13.03 -8.14 11.65
C ALA A 281 12.35 -6.84 12.13
N LEU A 282 11.14 -6.52 11.64
CA LEU A 282 10.41 -5.30 12.04
C LEU A 282 10.22 -5.16 13.57
N PRO A 283 9.90 -6.22 14.34
CA PRO A 283 9.77 -6.12 15.79
C PRO A 283 11.04 -5.66 16.51
N GLU A 284 12.22 -5.83 15.91
CA GLU A 284 13.49 -5.38 16.47
C GLU A 284 13.81 -3.92 16.11
N VAL A 285 13.40 -3.48 14.91
CA VAL A 285 13.71 -2.14 14.38
C VAL A 285 12.72 -1.09 14.90
N LEU A 286 11.42 -1.39 14.84
CA LEU A 286 10.35 -0.45 15.16
C LEU A 286 10.43 0.13 16.58
N PRO A 287 10.64 -0.67 17.66
CA PRO A 287 10.74 -0.11 19.00
C PRO A 287 11.94 0.84 19.20
N ARG A 288 13.05 0.57 18.50
CA ARG A 288 14.26 1.42 18.56
C ARG A 288 14.06 2.76 17.87
N SER A 289 13.20 2.81 16.87
CA SER A 289 12.88 4.02 16.09
C SER A 289 11.65 4.75 16.61
N ARG A 290 11.00 4.23 17.67
CA ARG A 290 9.73 4.75 18.19
C ARG A 290 9.82 6.22 18.61
N ASP A 291 10.87 6.58 19.29
CA ASP A 291 11.04 7.96 19.78
C ASP A 291 11.27 8.93 18.61
N GLU A 292 12.00 8.53 17.57
CA GLU A 292 12.17 9.30 16.33
C GLU A 292 10.84 9.48 15.59
N ILE A 293 10.02 8.43 15.53
CA ILE A 293 8.70 8.46 14.88
C ILE A 293 7.72 9.35 15.66
N LEU A 294 7.74 9.29 17.00
CA LEU A 294 6.83 10.06 17.84
C LEU A 294 7.20 11.55 17.87
N VAL A 295 8.48 11.89 17.69
CA VAL A 295 8.93 13.30 17.57
C VAL A 295 8.42 13.92 16.27
N LEU A 296 8.34 13.17 15.19
CA LEU A 296 7.83 13.63 13.88
C LEU A 296 6.33 14.00 13.90
N GLY A 297 5.57 13.55 14.87
CA GLY A 297 4.13 13.82 15.00
C GLY A 297 3.79 14.98 15.94
N ARG A 298 4.77 15.74 16.41
CA ARG A 298 4.59 16.83 17.37
C ARG A 298 4.83 18.24 16.79
N ASP A 299 5.23 18.30 15.53
CA ASP A 299 5.39 19.53 14.75
C ASP A 299 4.22 19.70 13.76
#